data_5e1d6f4be3be53ef74043c8989097e51
#
_entry.id   5e1d6f4be3be53ef74043c8989097e51
#
_cell.length_a   1.000
_cell.length_b   1.000
_cell.length_c   1.000
_cell.angle_alpha   90.00
_cell.angle_beta   90.00
_cell.angle_gamma   90.00
#
_symmetry.space_group_name_H-M   'P 1'
#
loop_
_entity.id
_entity.type
_entity.pdbx_description
1 polymer ?
#
loop_
_entity_poly.entity_id
_entity_poly.type
_entity_poly.pdbx_seq_one_letter_code
_entity_poly.pdbx_strand_id
1 'polypeptide(L)'
;MKQAFLQLHLAILLASCSGIFGNLISLDPVLITGYRMLLASVMLLLLLVIKYGRIIVDKSNRHILWLGVLLAFHWVFFYGSIKYANVSVGVVCFCLSGFFTALISPWINRKRISWVELLLSSLTLAGISLIFHFDASFRIGIVLGIVSSLLFAFYATLNERVNQSGQVVKTTALQMVGGTFAIGLLLPFYHVSKSSLSLLPSWEDLVF
;
A
#
# COMPACT_ATOMS: atom_id res chain seq x y z
N MET A 1 20.70 -3.00 -17.23
CA MET A 1 19.43 -2.36 -17.62
C MET A 1 18.31 -3.38 -17.91
N LYS A 2 18.48 -4.39 -18.78
CA LYS A 2 17.42 -5.36 -19.13
C LYS A 2 16.83 -6.12 -17.92
N GLN A 3 17.68 -6.58 -16.98
CA GLN A 3 17.22 -7.28 -15.77
C GLN A 3 16.36 -6.38 -14.85
N ALA A 4 16.79 -5.14 -14.63
CA ALA A 4 16.02 -4.20 -13.79
C ALA A 4 14.65 -3.88 -14.41
N PHE A 5 14.60 -3.77 -15.74
CA PHE A 5 13.37 -3.55 -16.48
C PHE A 5 12.43 -4.77 -16.37
N LEU A 6 12.95 -5.98 -16.53
CA LEU A 6 12.16 -7.22 -16.35
C LEU A 6 11.64 -7.37 -14.92
N GLN A 7 12.48 -7.09 -13.91
CA GLN A 7 12.08 -7.13 -12.50
C GLN A 7 10.99 -6.12 -12.19
N LEU A 8 11.07 -4.91 -12.76
CA LEU A 8 10.05 -3.89 -12.61
C LEU A 8 8.70 -4.36 -13.19
N HIS A 9 8.69 -4.91 -14.40
CA HIS A 9 7.47 -5.39 -15.03
C HIS A 9 6.85 -6.57 -14.27
N LEU A 10 7.68 -7.49 -13.81
CA LEU A 10 7.21 -8.60 -12.97
C LEU A 10 6.62 -8.11 -11.65
N ALA A 11 7.25 -7.13 -11.01
CA ALA A 11 6.73 -6.53 -9.78
C ALA A 11 5.38 -5.83 -10.01
N ILE A 12 5.23 -5.11 -11.12
CA ILE A 12 3.96 -4.46 -11.50
C ILE A 12 2.87 -5.50 -11.75
N LEU A 13 3.19 -6.58 -12.48
CA LEU A 13 2.25 -7.68 -12.74
C LEU A 13 1.76 -8.31 -11.44
N LEU A 14 2.67 -8.67 -10.54
CA LEU A 14 2.34 -9.26 -9.24
C LEU A 14 1.53 -8.28 -8.35
N ALA A 15 1.88 -7.00 -8.39
CA ALA A 15 1.14 -5.98 -7.66
C ALA A 15 -0.29 -5.81 -8.19
N SER A 16 -0.50 -5.93 -9.51
CA SER A 16 -1.82 -5.83 -10.14
C SER A 16 -2.73 -6.99 -9.73
N CYS A 17 -2.19 -8.20 -9.58
CA CYS A 17 -2.95 -9.35 -9.07
C CYS A 17 -3.48 -9.13 -7.65
N SER A 18 -2.80 -8.33 -6.85
CA SER A 18 -3.18 -8.04 -5.46
C SER A 18 -4.57 -7.41 -5.31
N GLY A 19 -4.98 -6.55 -6.24
CA GLY A 19 -6.32 -5.96 -6.24
C GLY A 19 -7.41 -7.00 -6.48
N ILE A 20 -7.16 -7.95 -7.39
CA ILE A 20 -8.08 -9.04 -7.71
C ILE A 20 -8.25 -9.97 -6.50
N PHE A 21 -7.14 -10.42 -5.91
CA PHE A 21 -7.18 -11.24 -4.69
C PHE A 21 -7.86 -10.52 -3.54
N GLY A 22 -7.62 -9.22 -3.36
CA GLY A 22 -8.32 -8.43 -2.34
C GLY A 22 -9.84 -8.35 -2.52
N ASN A 23 -10.35 -8.53 -3.74
CA ASN A 23 -11.79 -8.62 -3.99
C ASN A 23 -12.34 -10.03 -3.74
N LEU A 24 -11.59 -11.07 -4.15
CA LEU A 24 -12.00 -12.47 -4.02
C LEU A 24 -12.03 -12.92 -2.55
N ILE A 25 -11.04 -12.52 -1.75
CA ILE A 25 -10.98 -12.85 -0.32
C ILE A 25 -12.16 -12.21 0.42
N SER A 26 -12.93 -13.00 1.17
CA SER A 26 -14.13 -12.55 1.87
C SER A 26 -13.86 -11.70 3.11
N LEU A 27 -12.62 -11.68 3.59
CA LEU A 27 -12.20 -10.97 4.79
C LEU A 27 -12.36 -9.43 4.68
N ASP A 28 -12.45 -8.82 5.84
CA ASP A 28 -12.46 -7.36 5.98
C ASP A 28 -11.12 -6.72 5.56
N PRO A 29 -11.11 -5.50 4.97
CA PRO A 29 -9.90 -4.80 4.54
C PRO A 29 -8.79 -4.72 5.59
N VAL A 30 -9.14 -4.54 6.87
CA VAL A 30 -8.17 -4.47 7.96
C VAL A 30 -7.48 -5.82 8.16
N LEU A 31 -8.25 -6.92 8.11
CA LEU A 31 -7.72 -8.28 8.24
C LEU A 31 -6.87 -8.69 7.05
N ILE A 32 -7.31 -8.42 5.82
CA ILE A 32 -6.51 -8.67 4.60
C ILE A 32 -5.15 -7.98 4.72
N THR A 33 -5.16 -6.71 5.11
CA THR A 33 -3.92 -5.93 5.30
C THR A 33 -3.06 -6.52 6.41
N GLY A 34 -3.66 -6.90 7.55
CA GLY A 34 -2.96 -7.49 8.69
C GLY A 34 -2.25 -8.79 8.34
N TYR A 35 -2.96 -9.75 7.75
CA TYR A 35 -2.39 -11.02 7.31
C TYR A 35 -1.26 -10.83 6.29
N ARG A 36 -1.49 -9.99 5.30
CA ARG A 36 -0.51 -9.68 4.27
C ARG A 36 0.78 -9.10 4.84
N MET A 37 0.67 -8.12 5.73
CA MET A 37 1.84 -7.49 6.36
C MET A 37 2.54 -8.43 7.31
N LEU A 38 1.80 -9.24 8.08
CA LEU A 38 2.36 -10.25 8.96
C LEU A 38 3.17 -11.28 8.18
N LEU A 39 2.59 -11.89 7.15
CA LEU A 39 3.28 -12.88 6.32
C LEU A 39 4.51 -12.28 5.63
N ALA A 40 4.39 -11.07 5.06
CA ALA A 40 5.52 -10.39 4.43
C ALA A 40 6.63 -10.06 5.45
N SER A 41 6.28 -9.63 6.67
CA SER A 41 7.25 -9.36 7.73
C SER A 41 8.02 -10.61 8.14
N VAL A 42 7.31 -11.72 8.37
CA VAL A 42 7.92 -13.01 8.73
C VAL A 42 8.86 -13.49 7.62
N MET A 43 8.40 -13.50 6.36
CA MET A 43 9.23 -13.93 5.23
C MET A 43 10.48 -13.07 5.06
N LEU A 44 10.35 -11.74 5.14
CA LEU A 44 11.49 -10.84 4.98
C LEU A 44 12.47 -10.92 6.16
N LEU A 45 11.98 -11.09 7.39
CA LEU A 45 12.83 -11.31 8.56
C LEU A 45 13.59 -12.63 8.44
N LEU A 46 12.94 -13.72 8.03
CA LEU A 46 13.59 -15.00 7.76
C LEU A 46 14.69 -14.87 6.69
N LEU A 47 14.40 -14.18 5.59
CA LEU A 47 15.41 -13.90 4.55
C LEU A 47 16.60 -13.11 5.09
N LEU A 48 16.38 -12.13 5.96
CA LEU A 48 17.46 -11.37 6.59
C LEU A 48 18.31 -12.24 7.51
N VAL A 49 17.69 -13.12 8.31
CA VAL A 49 18.42 -14.05 9.19
C VAL A 49 19.25 -15.04 8.37
N ILE A 50 18.66 -15.63 7.32
CA ILE A 50 19.37 -16.58 6.44
C ILE A 50 20.56 -15.90 5.75
N LYS A 51 20.37 -14.67 5.24
CA LYS A 51 21.39 -13.98 4.44
C LYS A 51 22.50 -13.33 5.29
N TYR A 52 22.17 -12.80 6.47
CA TYR A 52 23.07 -11.97 7.28
C TYR A 52 23.31 -12.53 8.68
N GLY A 53 22.71 -13.65 9.06
CA GLY A 53 22.87 -14.32 10.36
C GLY A 53 22.23 -13.58 11.54
N ARG A 54 21.81 -12.33 11.36
CA ARG A 54 21.22 -11.49 12.43
C ARG A 54 20.39 -10.36 11.87
N ILE A 55 19.42 -9.92 12.67
CA ILE A 55 18.63 -8.72 12.39
C ILE A 55 19.22 -7.57 13.21
N ILE A 56 19.86 -6.61 12.55
CA ILE A 56 20.37 -5.41 13.20
C ILE A 56 19.30 -4.32 13.09
N VAL A 57 18.59 -4.06 14.17
CA VAL A 57 17.69 -2.90 14.29
C VAL A 57 18.45 -1.83 15.08
N ASP A 58 18.89 -0.80 14.38
CA ASP A 58 19.53 0.35 15.01
C ASP A 58 18.45 1.36 15.46
N LYS A 59 18.69 2.09 16.54
CA LYS A 59 17.81 3.16 17.04
C LYS A 59 17.55 4.23 15.98
N SER A 60 18.51 4.45 15.08
CA SER A 60 18.42 5.34 13.92
C SER A 60 17.31 4.95 12.94
N ASN A 61 16.87 3.69 12.92
CA ASN A 61 15.93 3.16 11.95
C ASN A 61 14.45 3.21 12.43
N ARG A 62 14.18 3.80 13.58
CA ARG A 62 12.79 3.86 14.13
C ARG A 62 11.81 4.60 13.22
N HIS A 63 12.27 5.62 12.50
CA HIS A 63 11.43 6.34 11.53
C HIS A 63 10.94 5.45 10.38
N ILE A 64 11.65 4.35 10.08
CA ILE A 64 11.26 3.38 9.06
C ILE A 64 9.98 2.64 9.46
N LEU A 65 9.78 2.36 10.75
CA LEU A 65 8.57 1.73 11.26
C LEU A 65 7.32 2.58 10.98
N TRP A 66 7.44 3.90 11.10
CA TRP A 66 6.34 4.82 10.79
C TRP A 66 5.93 4.81 9.31
N LEU A 67 6.88 4.58 8.40
CA LEU A 67 6.55 4.36 6.99
C LEU A 67 5.71 3.09 6.81
N GLY A 68 5.96 2.06 7.62
CA GLY A 68 5.12 0.87 7.66
C GLY A 68 3.69 1.16 8.10
N VAL A 69 3.50 2.07 9.06
CA VAL A 69 2.16 2.53 9.48
C VAL A 69 1.43 3.23 8.33
N LEU A 70 2.10 4.15 7.62
CA LEU A 70 1.52 4.80 6.44
C LEU A 70 1.12 3.80 5.36
N LEU A 71 1.99 2.81 5.11
CA LEU A 71 1.74 1.76 4.13
C LEU A 71 0.56 0.87 4.55
N ALA A 72 0.44 0.54 5.84
CA ALA A 72 -0.68 -0.23 6.38
C ALA A 72 -2.02 0.49 6.16
N PHE A 73 -2.10 1.77 6.52
CA PHE A 73 -3.31 2.56 6.31
C PHE A 73 -3.63 2.70 4.82
N HIS A 74 -2.62 2.94 3.97
CA HIS A 74 -2.82 2.92 2.53
C HIS A 74 -3.53 1.64 2.07
N TRP A 75 -3.04 0.46 2.47
CA TRP A 75 -3.64 -0.82 2.09
C TRP A 75 -5.05 -1.01 2.65
N VAL A 76 -5.31 -0.62 3.90
CA VAL A 76 -6.67 -0.68 4.48
C VAL A 76 -7.64 0.15 3.66
N PHE A 77 -7.29 1.38 3.30
CA PHE A 77 -8.13 2.25 2.50
C PHE A 77 -8.27 1.77 1.04
N PHE A 78 -7.21 1.18 0.48
CA PHE A 78 -7.23 0.60 -0.85
C PHE A 78 -8.19 -0.59 -0.94
N TYR A 79 -8.07 -1.56 -0.04
CA TYR A 79 -9.01 -2.68 0.01
C TYR A 79 -10.41 -2.24 0.42
N GLY A 80 -10.52 -1.23 1.27
CA GLY A 80 -11.78 -0.58 1.56
C GLY A 80 -12.45 -0.03 0.31
N SER A 81 -11.70 0.69 -0.53
CA SER A 81 -12.19 1.18 -1.82
C SER A 81 -12.73 0.06 -2.71
N ILE A 82 -12.00 -1.05 -2.80
CA ILE A 82 -12.42 -2.23 -3.58
C ILE A 82 -13.71 -2.86 -3.01
N LYS A 83 -13.80 -3.01 -1.70
CA LYS A 83 -14.95 -3.64 -1.03
C LYS A 83 -16.22 -2.78 -1.05
N TYR A 84 -16.09 -1.45 -0.94
CA TYR A 84 -17.23 -0.52 -0.97
C TYR A 84 -17.62 -0.06 -2.37
N ALA A 85 -16.81 -0.34 -3.39
CA ALA A 85 -17.14 -0.08 -4.78
C ALA A 85 -16.87 -1.34 -5.62
N ASN A 86 -15.70 -1.38 -6.26
CA ASN A 86 -15.20 -2.53 -7.03
C ASN A 86 -13.70 -2.39 -7.30
N VAL A 87 -13.10 -3.43 -7.89
CA VAL A 87 -11.67 -3.46 -8.23
C VAL A 87 -11.28 -2.31 -9.16
N SER A 88 -12.12 -2.02 -10.17
CA SER A 88 -11.84 -0.97 -11.14
C SER A 88 -11.77 0.41 -10.49
N VAL A 89 -12.71 0.73 -9.60
CA VAL A 89 -12.72 1.99 -8.83
C VAL A 89 -11.47 2.09 -7.96
N GLY A 90 -11.13 1.02 -7.20
CA GLY A 90 -9.96 1.01 -6.34
C GLY A 90 -8.66 1.24 -7.10
N VAL A 91 -8.46 0.51 -8.21
CA VAL A 91 -7.25 0.62 -9.04
C VAL A 91 -7.15 1.98 -9.73
N VAL A 92 -8.26 2.47 -10.25
CA VAL A 92 -8.29 3.77 -10.93
C VAL A 92 -8.04 4.92 -9.96
N CYS A 93 -8.67 4.89 -8.78
CA CYS A 93 -8.35 5.88 -7.74
C CYS A 93 -6.88 5.80 -7.32
N PHE A 94 -6.27 4.60 -7.30
CA PHE A 94 -4.85 4.45 -6.97
C PHE A 94 -3.93 5.12 -8.00
N CYS A 95 -4.34 5.26 -9.26
CA CYS A 95 -3.57 6.03 -10.26
C CYS A 95 -3.37 7.50 -9.87
N LEU A 96 -4.23 8.06 -8.99
CA LEU A 96 -4.05 9.40 -8.42
C LEU A 96 -2.78 9.53 -7.57
N SER A 97 -2.21 8.42 -7.13
CA SER A 97 -0.95 8.42 -6.36
C SER A 97 0.20 9.08 -7.14
N GLY A 98 0.23 8.93 -8.47
CA GLY A 98 1.18 9.63 -9.34
C GLY A 98 1.02 11.15 -9.27
N PHE A 99 -0.22 11.63 -9.36
CA PHE A 99 -0.53 13.06 -9.25
C PHE A 99 -0.15 13.63 -7.88
N PHE A 100 -0.55 12.97 -6.79
CA PHE A 100 -0.18 13.38 -5.45
C PHE A 100 1.33 13.33 -5.22
N THR A 101 2.02 12.32 -5.76
CA THR A 101 3.49 12.23 -5.65
C THR A 101 4.18 13.37 -6.40
N ALA A 102 3.70 13.73 -7.60
CA ALA A 102 4.23 14.86 -8.37
C ALA A 102 4.09 16.20 -7.63
N LEU A 103 3.06 16.36 -6.78
CA LEU A 103 2.85 17.54 -5.94
C LEU A 103 3.68 17.50 -4.65
N ILE A 104 3.73 16.35 -3.97
CA ILE A 104 4.28 16.20 -2.61
C ILE A 104 5.79 16.01 -2.65
N SER A 105 6.33 15.24 -3.63
CA SER A 105 7.74 14.91 -3.69
C SER A 105 8.66 16.14 -3.82
N PRO A 106 8.35 17.15 -4.63
CA PRO A 106 9.16 18.38 -4.70
C PRO A 106 9.26 19.10 -3.35
N TRP A 107 8.16 19.12 -2.60
CA TRP A 107 8.09 19.79 -1.30
C TRP A 107 8.91 19.07 -0.22
N ILE A 108 8.71 17.76 -0.10
CA ILE A 108 9.41 16.94 0.91
C ILE A 108 10.89 16.75 0.54
N ASN A 109 11.19 16.44 -0.72
CA ASN A 109 12.53 16.09 -1.19
C ASN A 109 13.33 17.31 -1.70
N ARG A 110 12.78 18.53 -1.59
CA ARG A 110 13.38 19.78 -2.05
C ARG A 110 13.84 19.72 -3.52
N LYS A 111 13.06 19.04 -4.35
CA LYS A 111 13.27 18.94 -5.79
C LYS A 111 12.51 20.05 -6.52
N ARG A 112 12.86 20.29 -7.78
CA ARG A 112 12.06 21.17 -8.64
C ARG A 112 10.79 20.46 -9.08
N ILE A 113 9.69 21.20 -9.19
CA ILE A 113 8.44 20.69 -9.74
C ILE A 113 8.67 20.32 -11.20
N SER A 114 8.32 19.10 -11.58
CA SER A 114 8.33 18.65 -12.96
C SER A 114 6.96 18.93 -13.56
N TRP A 115 6.86 19.96 -14.36
CA TRP A 115 5.62 20.33 -15.06
C TRP A 115 5.12 19.23 -15.98
N VAL A 116 6.05 18.43 -16.55
CA VAL A 116 5.70 17.29 -17.41
C VAL A 116 5.01 16.20 -16.61
N GLU A 117 5.55 15.84 -15.44
CA GLU A 117 4.92 14.84 -14.55
C GLU A 117 3.55 15.30 -14.07
N LEU A 118 3.43 16.58 -13.73
CA LEU A 118 2.15 17.17 -13.31
C LEU A 118 1.12 17.14 -14.43
N LEU A 119 1.51 17.51 -15.65
CA LEU A 119 0.62 17.48 -16.82
C LEU A 119 0.16 16.06 -17.14
N LEU A 120 1.09 15.10 -17.20
CA LEU A 120 0.77 13.71 -17.48
C LEU A 120 -0.15 13.10 -16.41
N SER A 121 0.12 13.40 -15.13
CA SER A 121 -0.72 12.95 -14.02
C SER A 121 -2.10 13.62 -14.02
N SER A 122 -2.19 14.89 -14.43
CA SER A 122 -3.47 15.59 -14.60
C SER A 122 -4.30 15.02 -15.75
N LEU A 123 -3.63 14.59 -16.82
CA LEU A 123 -4.30 13.92 -17.94
C LEU A 123 -4.89 12.56 -17.49
N THR A 124 -4.18 11.83 -16.62
CA THR A 124 -4.70 10.61 -15.98
C THR A 124 -5.96 10.92 -15.17
N LEU A 125 -5.95 12.01 -14.39
CA LEU A 125 -7.12 12.49 -13.64
C LEU A 125 -8.32 12.79 -14.54
N ALA A 126 -8.10 13.48 -15.67
CA ALA A 126 -9.14 13.77 -16.65
C ALA A 126 -9.71 12.48 -17.25
N GLY A 127 -8.85 11.52 -17.63
CA GLY A 127 -9.27 10.20 -18.11
C GLY A 127 -10.12 9.44 -17.10
N ILE A 128 -9.73 9.45 -15.84
CA ILE A 128 -10.48 8.85 -14.72
C ILE A 128 -11.87 9.50 -14.60
N SER A 129 -11.93 10.82 -14.63
CA SER A 129 -13.20 11.57 -14.52
C SER A 129 -14.18 11.27 -15.66
N LEU A 130 -13.67 10.98 -16.86
CA LEU A 130 -14.47 10.58 -18.00
C LEU A 130 -15.03 9.16 -17.88
N ILE A 131 -14.26 8.23 -17.33
CA ILE A 131 -14.67 6.81 -17.15
C ILE A 131 -15.73 6.69 -16.06
N PHE A 132 -15.52 7.39 -14.95
CA PHE A 132 -16.43 7.37 -13.81
C PHE A 132 -17.38 8.58 -13.89
N HIS A 133 -18.43 8.47 -14.70
CA HIS A 133 -19.61 9.31 -14.54
C HIS A 133 -20.17 9.03 -13.14
N PHE A 134 -19.72 9.79 -12.16
CA PHE A 134 -19.98 9.77 -10.72
C PHE A 134 -21.27 9.02 -10.34
N ASP A 135 -21.24 7.69 -10.42
CA ASP A 135 -22.32 6.89 -9.88
C ASP A 135 -22.32 7.08 -8.37
N ALA A 136 -23.39 7.61 -7.84
CA ALA A 136 -23.55 7.93 -6.44
C ALA A 136 -23.34 6.68 -5.53
N SER A 137 -23.54 5.48 -6.08
CA SER A 137 -23.35 4.20 -5.38
C SER A 137 -21.90 3.94 -4.97
N PHE A 138 -20.92 4.51 -5.69
CA PHE A 138 -19.49 4.27 -5.44
C PHE A 138 -18.80 5.37 -4.63
N ARG A 139 -19.51 6.37 -4.13
CA ARG A 139 -18.91 7.54 -3.43
C ARG A 139 -18.00 7.16 -2.30
N ILE A 140 -18.41 6.23 -1.43
CA ILE A 140 -17.58 5.79 -0.29
C ILE A 140 -16.29 5.15 -0.78
N GLY A 141 -16.38 4.23 -1.75
CA GLY A 141 -15.22 3.58 -2.34
C GLY A 141 -14.26 4.57 -3.00
N ILE A 142 -14.78 5.57 -3.71
CA ILE A 142 -13.96 6.63 -4.34
C ILE A 142 -13.22 7.45 -3.28
N VAL A 143 -13.90 7.89 -2.21
CA VAL A 143 -13.26 8.65 -1.12
C VAL A 143 -12.15 7.83 -0.47
N LEU A 144 -12.41 6.55 -0.15
CA LEU A 144 -11.40 5.65 0.41
C LEU A 144 -10.21 5.48 -0.55
N GLY A 145 -10.46 5.34 -1.85
CA GLY A 145 -9.43 5.23 -2.88
C GLY A 145 -8.56 6.48 -3.01
N ILE A 146 -9.16 7.67 -2.93
CA ILE A 146 -8.43 8.96 -2.93
C ILE A 146 -7.54 9.06 -1.69
N VAL A 147 -8.08 8.77 -0.50
CA VAL A 147 -7.31 8.76 0.76
C VAL A 147 -6.15 7.77 0.68
N SER A 148 -6.41 6.56 0.18
CA SER A 148 -5.38 5.55 -0.06
C SER A 148 -4.24 6.09 -0.93
N SER A 149 -4.57 6.73 -2.05
CA SER A 149 -3.60 7.28 -3.01
C SER A 149 -2.77 8.40 -2.41
N LEU A 150 -3.38 9.24 -1.59
CA LEU A 150 -2.68 10.31 -0.87
C LEU A 150 -1.69 9.73 0.15
N LEU A 151 -2.11 8.74 0.95
CA LEU A 151 -1.23 8.05 1.91
C LEU A 151 -0.07 7.36 1.21
N PHE A 152 -0.33 6.71 0.05
CA PHE A 152 0.73 6.11 -0.74
C PHE A 152 1.71 7.13 -1.29
N ALA A 153 1.26 8.29 -1.73
CA ALA A 153 2.14 9.35 -2.22
C ALA A 153 3.08 9.86 -1.13
N PHE A 154 2.59 10.05 0.10
CA PHE A 154 3.44 10.35 1.26
C PHE A 154 4.43 9.23 1.54
N TYR A 155 3.93 7.97 1.60
CA TYR A 155 4.79 6.81 1.79
C TYR A 155 5.90 6.74 0.73
N ALA A 156 5.55 6.78 -0.55
CA ALA A 156 6.50 6.66 -1.65
C ALA A 156 7.57 7.75 -1.61
N THR A 157 7.15 9.01 -1.36
CA THR A 157 8.06 10.16 -1.28
C THR A 157 9.04 10.03 -0.11
N LEU A 158 8.58 9.61 1.06
CA LEU A 158 9.44 9.42 2.23
C LEU A 158 10.32 8.17 2.08
N ASN A 159 9.78 7.12 1.47
CA ASN A 159 10.49 5.87 1.21
C ASN A 159 11.67 6.05 0.24
N GLU A 160 11.55 6.95 -0.72
CA GLU A 160 12.66 7.34 -1.61
C GLU A 160 13.89 7.80 -0.82
N ARG A 161 13.69 8.61 0.22
CA ARG A 161 14.80 9.09 1.08
C ARG A 161 15.48 7.97 1.84
N VAL A 162 14.70 7.05 2.37
CA VAL A 162 15.20 5.97 3.23
C VAL A 162 15.96 4.92 2.42
N ASN A 163 15.54 4.66 1.19
CA ASN A 163 16.15 3.62 0.34
C ASN A 163 17.43 4.06 -0.39
N GLN A 164 17.86 5.31 -0.27
CA GLN A 164 19.15 5.76 -0.83
C GLN A 164 20.36 4.99 -0.27
N SER A 165 20.22 4.35 0.91
CA SER A 165 21.28 3.56 1.54
C SER A 165 21.51 2.17 0.90
N GLY A 166 20.72 1.76 -0.08
CA GLY A 166 20.84 0.45 -0.75
C GLY A 166 20.40 -0.76 0.09
N GLN A 167 19.88 -0.56 1.31
CA GLN A 167 19.42 -1.65 2.19
C GLN A 167 17.91 -1.94 2.05
N VAL A 168 17.42 -2.02 0.81
CA VAL A 168 16.00 -2.12 0.49
C VAL A 168 15.30 -3.25 1.25
N VAL A 169 15.88 -4.46 1.29
CA VAL A 169 15.25 -5.62 1.96
C VAL A 169 15.06 -5.37 3.45
N LYS A 170 16.08 -4.81 4.12
CA LYS A 170 16.00 -4.47 5.56
C LYS A 170 14.96 -3.38 5.81
N THR A 171 14.98 -2.34 4.99
CA THR A 171 14.01 -1.24 5.09
C THR A 171 12.58 -1.74 4.94
N THR A 172 12.33 -2.56 3.90
CA THR A 172 11.00 -3.14 3.65
C THR A 172 10.58 -4.07 4.80
N ALA A 173 11.49 -4.91 5.33
CA ALA A 173 11.18 -5.76 6.47
C ALA A 173 10.72 -4.95 7.69
N LEU A 174 11.42 -3.86 8.03
CA LEU A 174 11.06 -2.98 9.14
C LEU A 174 9.72 -2.28 8.90
N GLN A 175 9.43 -1.87 7.67
CA GLN A 175 8.14 -1.29 7.30
C GLN A 175 7.00 -2.30 7.48
N MET A 176 7.19 -3.55 7.03
CA MET A 176 6.18 -4.61 7.23
C MET A 176 5.95 -4.88 8.73
N VAL A 177 6.99 -4.91 9.55
CA VAL A 177 6.87 -5.04 11.01
C VAL A 177 6.10 -3.85 11.60
N GLY A 178 6.44 -2.62 11.22
CA GLY A 178 5.75 -1.41 11.69
C GLY A 178 4.26 -1.41 11.33
N GLY A 179 3.93 -1.80 10.10
CA GLY A 179 2.55 -1.93 9.66
C GLY A 179 1.78 -3.06 10.35
N THR A 180 2.41 -4.23 10.55
CA THR A 180 1.84 -5.34 11.31
C THR A 180 1.50 -4.91 12.74
N PHE A 181 2.41 -4.19 13.40
CA PHE A 181 2.19 -3.67 14.75
C PHE A 181 1.04 -2.66 14.79
N ALA A 182 0.95 -1.75 13.82
CA ALA A 182 -0.12 -0.77 13.75
C ALA A 182 -1.50 -1.43 13.57
N ILE A 183 -1.60 -2.42 12.66
CA ILE A 183 -2.85 -3.17 12.48
C ILE A 183 -3.18 -4.00 13.71
N GLY A 184 -2.18 -4.64 14.34
CA GLY A 184 -2.35 -5.41 15.58
C GLY A 184 -2.90 -4.57 16.73
N LEU A 185 -2.51 -3.29 16.85
CA LEU A 185 -3.05 -2.37 17.83
C LEU A 185 -4.48 -1.92 17.49
N LEU A 186 -4.84 -1.84 16.22
CA LEU A 186 -6.18 -1.45 15.77
C LEU A 186 -7.20 -2.58 15.91
N LEU A 187 -6.77 -3.84 15.74
CA LEU A 187 -7.67 -4.99 15.71
C LEU A 187 -8.60 -5.11 16.94
N PRO A 188 -8.14 -4.95 18.20
CA PRO A 188 -9.01 -5.04 19.37
C PRO A 188 -10.13 -4.01 19.34
N PHE A 189 -9.81 -2.75 19.00
CA PHE A 189 -10.79 -1.67 18.92
C PHE A 189 -11.77 -1.89 17.76
N TYR A 190 -11.26 -2.37 16.64
CA TYR A 190 -12.04 -2.64 15.45
C TYR A 190 -13.00 -3.82 15.67
N HIS A 191 -12.57 -4.88 16.36
CA HIS A 191 -13.40 -6.03 16.71
C HIS A 191 -14.55 -5.65 17.65
N VAL A 192 -14.29 -4.80 18.64
CA VAL A 192 -15.33 -4.29 19.55
C VAL A 192 -16.39 -3.50 18.80
N SER A 193 -15.96 -2.72 17.79
CA SER A 193 -16.88 -1.91 16.97
C SER A 193 -17.70 -2.75 15.97
N LYS A 194 -17.19 -3.92 15.57
CA LYS A 194 -17.78 -4.77 14.53
C LYS A 194 -17.86 -6.23 15.00
N SER A 195 -18.82 -6.49 15.89
CA SER A 195 -18.99 -7.79 16.59
C SER A 195 -19.22 -9.01 15.67
N SER A 196 -19.51 -8.80 14.39
CA SER A 196 -19.68 -9.86 13.38
C SER A 196 -18.40 -10.15 12.58
N LEU A 197 -17.23 -9.66 13.00
CA LEU A 197 -16.00 -9.82 12.26
C LEU A 197 -15.49 -11.26 12.36
N SER A 198 -15.47 -12.01 11.26
CA SER A 198 -14.75 -13.27 11.16
C SER A 198 -13.25 -12.99 11.16
N LEU A 199 -12.55 -13.40 12.22
CA LEU A 199 -11.10 -13.23 12.32
C LEU A 199 -10.33 -14.22 11.45
N LEU A 200 -10.90 -15.40 11.21
CA LEU A 200 -10.24 -16.45 10.44
C LEU A 200 -10.70 -16.44 8.98
N PRO A 201 -9.77 -16.66 8.05
CA PRO A 201 -10.13 -16.86 6.65
C PRO A 201 -11.01 -18.11 6.49
N SER A 202 -11.94 -18.06 5.55
CA SER A 202 -12.71 -19.24 5.13
C SER A 202 -11.82 -20.21 4.36
N TRP A 203 -12.27 -21.45 4.16
CA TRP A 203 -11.54 -22.40 3.30
C TRP A 203 -11.38 -21.87 1.88
N GLU A 204 -12.35 -21.16 1.36
CA GLU A 204 -12.31 -20.53 0.05
C GLU A 204 -11.25 -19.44 -0.02
N ASP A 205 -11.07 -18.65 1.06
CA ASP A 205 -10.04 -17.61 1.15
C ASP A 205 -8.60 -18.16 1.19
N LEU A 206 -8.41 -19.42 1.60
CA LEU A 206 -7.10 -20.09 1.66
C LEU A 206 -6.62 -20.60 0.30
N VAL A 207 -7.52 -20.70 -0.68
CA VAL A 207 -7.21 -21.15 -2.06
C VAL A 207 -6.66 -20.00 -2.91
N PHE A 208 -6.95 -18.75 -2.54
CA PHE A 208 -6.48 -17.53 -3.20
C PHE A 208 -5.32 -16.88 -2.45
#